data_641af78a605ae393a144fd712e4f7efe
#
_entry.id   641af78a605ae393a144fd712e4f7efe
#
_cell.length_a   1.000
_cell.length_b   1.000
_cell.length_c   1.000
_cell.angle_alpha   90.00
_cell.angle_beta   90.00
_cell.angle_gamma   90.00
#
_symmetry.space_group_name_H-M   'P 1'
#
loop_
_entity.id
_entity.type
_entity.pdbx_description
1 polymer ?
#
loop_
_entity_poly.entity_id
_entity_poly.type
_entity_poly.pdbx_seq_one_letter_code
_entity_poly.pdbx_strand_id
1 'polypeptide(L)'
;MTETGIEITAAAQDAARRTYAVSVSPERVRAAEAVVTERYARQIKVQGFRKGKAPPAVVRRRFGDAIRQSVVEELLRASWEAAREQDALKPIADPQVRNVKFEDGAPLTFELLVDLKPEIALERLGGFRLARRVAAVTDEMVEAQITTLREQRAPWVPAADRAKPGDLVEATITNLDAPAEGGEAAKDEPVRFVLGQGRALPELESRLMELDPGGTWEGALRFPDDHTDEARRGQSRRVRVTLGEVKRQALPELTDAFAREVGEFESVDALKAAVRTDLQAEAKREADARVRSELIDQIAAANNVSVPPSLLDRALAAYVAAYSVPEDQRGRFAGEFRPVAEAGVRRDLIIETVADKAGVAATADAVSARIAEVAKRRGESPAAVRAALEKAGRLRELERSITEENVFTHLLGQSTVEDAPPTR
;
A
#
# COMPACT_ATOMS: atom_id res chain seq x y z
N MET A 1 -34.89 -8.84 28.98
CA MET A 1 -33.74 -9.47 29.69
C MET A 1 -33.51 -10.80 28.97
N THR A 2 -32.50 -10.86 28.13
CA THR A 2 -32.15 -12.09 27.39
C THR A 2 -31.55 -13.12 28.37
N GLU A 3 -31.88 -14.40 28.22
CA GLU A 3 -31.42 -15.55 29.05
C GLU A 3 -29.90 -15.66 29.18
N THR A 4 -29.14 -14.88 28.42
CA THR A 4 -27.67 -14.95 28.39
C THR A 4 -26.95 -13.96 29.29
N GLY A 5 -27.65 -13.04 29.98
CA GLY A 5 -27.02 -11.98 30.80
C GLY A 5 -26.18 -10.97 30.04
N ILE A 6 -26.36 -10.87 28.71
CA ILE A 6 -25.75 -9.89 27.82
C ILE A 6 -26.88 -9.05 27.24
N GLU A 7 -26.83 -7.75 27.46
CA GLU A 7 -27.76 -6.78 26.92
C GLU A 7 -27.07 -5.97 25.81
N ILE A 8 -27.69 -5.93 24.63
CA ILE A 8 -27.13 -5.28 23.43
C ILE A 8 -28.16 -4.29 22.93
N THR A 9 -27.79 -3.02 22.91
CA THR A 9 -28.65 -1.93 22.46
C THR A 9 -27.98 -1.15 21.33
N ALA A 10 -28.70 -0.89 20.24
CA ALA A 10 -28.21 -0.05 19.17
C ALA A 10 -28.08 1.40 19.69
N ALA A 11 -26.86 1.94 19.67
CA ALA A 11 -26.56 3.28 20.16
C ALA A 11 -26.52 4.31 19.03
N ALA A 12 -25.94 3.95 17.86
CA ALA A 12 -25.89 4.78 16.66
C ALA A 12 -25.78 3.90 15.42
N GLN A 13 -26.29 4.41 14.29
CA GLN A 13 -26.11 3.77 12.99
C GLN A 13 -25.95 4.80 11.89
N ASP A 14 -25.10 4.52 10.94
CA ASP A 14 -25.04 5.14 9.62
C ASP A 14 -25.22 4.09 8.51
N ALA A 15 -25.08 4.49 7.25
CA ALA A 15 -25.27 3.60 6.11
C ALA A 15 -24.30 2.40 6.08
N ALA A 16 -23.16 2.49 6.74
CA ALA A 16 -22.10 1.47 6.72
C ALA A 16 -21.57 1.11 8.12
N ARG A 17 -22.05 1.75 9.20
CA ARG A 17 -21.61 1.44 10.56
C ARG A 17 -22.77 1.36 11.53
N ARG A 18 -22.79 0.34 12.36
CA ARG A 18 -23.62 0.24 13.55
C ARG A 18 -22.78 0.26 14.79
N THR A 19 -23.22 1.01 15.79
CA THR A 19 -22.62 1.06 17.11
C THR A 19 -23.58 0.45 18.10
N TYR A 20 -23.12 -0.56 18.85
CA TYR A 20 -23.88 -1.18 19.90
C TYR A 20 -23.29 -0.85 21.26
N ALA A 21 -24.12 -0.39 22.19
CA ALA A 21 -23.79 -0.37 23.60
C ALA A 21 -24.08 -1.75 24.17
N VAL A 22 -23.06 -2.36 24.78
CA VAL A 22 -23.14 -3.69 25.36
C VAL A 22 -22.98 -3.58 26.87
N SER A 23 -23.84 -4.28 27.61
CA SER A 23 -23.77 -4.43 29.05
C SER A 23 -23.87 -5.91 29.43
N VAL A 24 -22.83 -6.42 30.08
CA VAL A 24 -22.78 -7.81 30.60
C VAL A 24 -23.02 -7.80 32.08
N SER A 25 -24.02 -8.58 32.54
CA SER A 25 -24.40 -8.60 33.92
C SER A 25 -23.28 -9.12 34.87
N PRO A 26 -23.17 -8.64 36.11
CA PRO A 26 -22.15 -9.11 37.07
C PRO A 26 -22.20 -10.61 37.30
N GLU A 27 -23.36 -11.24 37.14
CA GLU A 27 -23.53 -12.69 37.27
C GLU A 27 -22.87 -13.44 36.12
N ARG A 28 -23.03 -12.94 34.90
CA ARG A 28 -22.38 -13.52 33.72
C ARG A 28 -20.86 -13.32 33.75
N VAL A 29 -20.39 -12.15 34.23
CA VAL A 29 -18.97 -11.88 34.46
C VAL A 29 -18.38 -12.90 35.47
N ARG A 30 -19.04 -13.13 36.63
CA ARG A 30 -18.60 -14.10 37.63
C ARG A 30 -18.57 -15.53 37.08
N ALA A 31 -19.54 -15.90 36.26
CA ALA A 31 -19.58 -17.21 35.61
C ALA A 31 -18.39 -17.40 34.65
N ALA A 32 -18.09 -16.40 33.80
CA ALA A 32 -16.93 -16.40 32.91
C ALA A 32 -15.61 -16.46 33.70
N GLU A 33 -15.49 -15.68 34.79
CA GLU A 33 -14.30 -15.69 35.66
C GLU A 33 -14.05 -17.09 36.29
N ALA A 34 -15.10 -17.79 36.71
CA ALA A 34 -14.98 -19.14 37.22
C ALA A 34 -14.43 -20.10 36.17
N VAL A 35 -14.97 -20.06 34.92
CA VAL A 35 -14.52 -20.90 33.81
C VAL A 35 -13.07 -20.61 33.43
N VAL A 36 -12.72 -19.32 33.28
CA VAL A 36 -11.35 -18.91 32.94
C VAL A 36 -10.37 -19.31 34.05
N THR A 37 -10.72 -19.09 35.32
CA THR A 37 -9.88 -19.49 36.47
C THR A 37 -9.62 -20.99 36.48
N GLU A 38 -10.63 -21.81 36.20
CA GLU A 38 -10.48 -23.27 36.14
C GLU A 38 -9.58 -23.68 34.94
N ARG A 39 -9.72 -23.03 33.78
CA ARG A 39 -8.85 -23.24 32.63
C ARG A 39 -7.39 -22.93 32.96
N TYR A 40 -7.12 -21.81 33.63
CA TYR A 40 -5.79 -21.45 34.11
C TYR A 40 -5.24 -22.47 35.12
N ALA A 41 -6.05 -22.91 36.08
CA ALA A 41 -5.64 -23.92 37.05
C ALA A 41 -5.21 -25.23 36.40
N ARG A 42 -5.88 -25.64 35.30
CA ARG A 42 -5.54 -26.87 34.55
C ARG A 42 -4.30 -26.73 33.66
N GLN A 43 -4.09 -25.55 33.07
CA GLN A 43 -3.03 -25.34 32.07
C GLN A 43 -1.69 -24.95 32.69
N ILE A 44 -1.70 -24.13 33.74
CA ILE A 44 -0.50 -23.51 34.28
C ILE A 44 0.01 -24.28 35.49
N LYS A 45 1.33 -24.42 35.60
CA LYS A 45 2.01 -24.97 36.76
C LYS A 45 2.14 -23.89 37.85
N VAL A 46 1.39 -24.00 38.91
CA VAL A 46 1.48 -23.13 40.09
C VAL A 46 2.51 -23.69 41.06
N GLN A 47 3.50 -22.88 41.45
CA GLN A 47 4.53 -23.31 42.40
C GLN A 47 3.92 -23.72 43.71
N GLY A 48 4.28 -24.91 44.24
CA GLY A 48 3.72 -25.50 45.46
C GLY A 48 2.50 -26.43 45.22
N PHE A 49 2.02 -26.54 43.96
CA PHE A 49 0.89 -27.40 43.63
C PHE A 49 1.19 -28.29 42.42
N ARG A 50 0.59 -29.51 42.44
CA ARG A 50 0.58 -30.37 41.25
C ARG A 50 -0.28 -29.71 40.16
N LYS A 51 0.14 -29.79 38.89
CA LYS A 51 -0.61 -29.25 37.75
C LYS A 51 -2.10 -29.64 37.80
N GLY A 52 -2.99 -28.68 37.73
CA GLY A 52 -4.44 -28.88 37.79
C GLY A 52 -5.02 -29.03 39.21
N LYS A 53 -4.23 -28.88 40.27
CA LYS A 53 -4.68 -29.06 41.69
C LYS A 53 -4.52 -27.81 42.55
N ALA A 54 -4.18 -26.67 41.94
CA ALA A 54 -4.12 -25.40 42.67
C ALA A 54 -5.55 -24.90 42.99
N PRO A 55 -5.84 -24.47 44.22
CA PRO A 55 -7.13 -23.88 44.57
C PRO A 55 -7.42 -22.61 43.74
N PRO A 56 -8.69 -22.39 43.29
CA PRO A 56 -9.06 -21.21 42.50
C PRO A 56 -8.64 -19.87 43.10
N ALA A 57 -8.69 -19.75 44.43
CA ALA A 57 -8.28 -18.53 45.14
C ALA A 57 -6.78 -18.22 44.98
N VAL A 58 -5.93 -19.26 44.98
CA VAL A 58 -4.48 -19.10 44.75
C VAL A 58 -4.20 -18.72 43.30
N VAL A 59 -4.92 -19.32 42.36
CA VAL A 59 -4.79 -19.03 40.93
C VAL A 59 -5.19 -17.58 40.67
N ARG A 60 -6.34 -17.12 41.16
CA ARG A 60 -6.81 -15.74 41.07
C ARG A 60 -5.83 -14.74 41.64
N ARG A 61 -5.29 -15.01 42.83
CA ARG A 61 -4.33 -14.10 43.47
C ARG A 61 -3.04 -13.95 42.67
N ARG A 62 -2.61 -15.01 41.99
CA ARG A 62 -1.33 -15.03 41.27
C ARG A 62 -1.45 -14.58 39.81
N PHE A 63 -2.57 -14.82 39.18
CA PHE A 63 -2.81 -14.56 37.76
C PHE A 63 -4.02 -13.65 37.50
N GLY A 64 -4.39 -12.83 38.50
CA GLY A 64 -5.59 -11.99 38.47
C GLY A 64 -5.73 -11.17 37.23
N ASP A 65 -4.68 -10.42 36.84
CA ASP A 65 -4.68 -9.56 35.65
C ASP A 65 -4.85 -10.35 34.36
N ALA A 66 -4.15 -11.48 34.21
CA ALA A 66 -4.26 -12.33 33.04
C ALA A 66 -5.63 -13.02 32.94
N ILE A 67 -6.21 -13.42 34.09
CA ILE A 67 -7.58 -13.96 34.15
C ILE A 67 -8.58 -12.87 33.77
N ARG A 68 -8.41 -11.65 34.31
CA ARG A 68 -9.25 -10.49 34.00
C ARG A 68 -9.27 -10.18 32.52
N GLN A 69 -8.09 -10.12 31.88
CA GLN A 69 -7.96 -9.92 30.44
C GLN A 69 -8.66 -11.03 29.64
N SER A 70 -8.44 -12.30 30.01
CA SER A 70 -9.07 -13.43 29.33
C SER A 70 -10.59 -13.46 29.49
N VAL A 71 -11.12 -13.01 30.63
CA VAL A 71 -12.57 -12.86 30.88
C VAL A 71 -13.15 -11.78 29.94
N VAL A 72 -12.48 -10.64 29.86
CA VAL A 72 -12.91 -9.57 28.94
C VAL A 72 -12.93 -10.08 27.51
N GLU A 73 -11.86 -10.72 27.01
CA GLU A 73 -11.77 -11.27 25.67
C GLU A 73 -12.88 -12.27 25.36
N GLU A 74 -13.19 -13.18 26.32
CA GLU A 74 -14.25 -14.18 26.17
C GLU A 74 -15.64 -13.54 26.10
N LEU A 75 -15.90 -12.56 26.97
CA LEU A 75 -17.18 -11.84 27.00
C LEU A 75 -17.35 -10.92 25.78
N LEU A 76 -16.29 -10.28 25.30
CA LEU A 76 -16.32 -9.52 24.06
C LEU A 76 -16.70 -10.40 22.86
N ARG A 77 -16.09 -11.60 22.77
CA ARG A 77 -16.41 -12.56 21.71
C ARG A 77 -17.85 -13.03 21.77
N ALA A 78 -18.32 -13.43 22.95
CA ALA A 78 -19.70 -13.87 23.15
C ALA A 78 -20.73 -12.76 22.82
N SER A 79 -20.42 -11.52 23.20
CA SER A 79 -21.28 -10.38 22.90
C SER A 79 -21.30 -10.06 21.40
N TRP A 80 -20.16 -10.21 20.71
CA TRP A 80 -20.10 -10.05 19.26
C TRP A 80 -20.94 -11.12 18.53
N GLU A 81 -20.83 -12.37 18.93
CA GLU A 81 -21.63 -13.45 18.36
C GLU A 81 -23.13 -13.19 18.54
N ALA A 82 -23.54 -12.77 19.75
CA ALA A 82 -24.92 -12.42 20.03
C ALA A 82 -25.42 -11.20 19.21
N ALA A 83 -24.60 -10.15 19.07
CA ALA A 83 -24.95 -8.99 18.24
C ALA A 83 -25.13 -9.37 16.77
N ARG A 84 -24.25 -10.22 16.24
CA ARG A 84 -24.28 -10.69 14.86
C ARG A 84 -25.55 -11.53 14.58
N GLU A 85 -25.95 -12.37 15.51
CA GLU A 85 -27.15 -13.19 15.40
C GLU A 85 -28.43 -12.37 15.52
N GLN A 86 -28.47 -11.42 16.46
CA GLN A 86 -29.63 -10.58 16.73
C GLN A 86 -30.04 -9.79 15.49
N ASP A 87 -29.10 -9.17 14.76
CA ASP A 87 -29.37 -8.27 13.64
C ASP A 87 -29.00 -8.85 12.29
N ALA A 88 -28.68 -10.14 12.19
CA ALA A 88 -28.23 -10.84 10.97
C ALA A 88 -27.11 -10.06 10.22
N LEU A 89 -26.15 -9.53 10.99
CA LEU A 89 -25.12 -8.63 10.46
C LEU A 89 -24.20 -9.33 9.47
N LYS A 90 -23.89 -8.59 8.38
CA LYS A 90 -22.86 -8.97 7.40
C LYS A 90 -21.67 -8.01 7.53
N PRO A 91 -20.78 -8.23 8.50
CA PRO A 91 -19.66 -7.32 8.73
C PRO A 91 -18.61 -7.47 7.63
N ILE A 92 -17.96 -6.36 7.29
CA ILE A 92 -16.82 -6.33 6.34
C ILE A 92 -15.47 -6.46 7.04
N ALA A 93 -15.47 -6.36 8.38
CA ALA A 93 -14.30 -6.53 9.24
C ALA A 93 -14.71 -6.96 10.65
N ASP A 94 -13.74 -7.36 11.46
CA ASP A 94 -13.94 -7.59 12.88
C ASP A 94 -14.38 -6.28 13.57
N PRO A 95 -15.26 -6.35 14.59
CA PRO A 95 -15.75 -5.18 15.28
C PRO A 95 -14.63 -4.48 16.05
N GLN A 96 -14.67 -3.15 16.05
CA GLN A 96 -13.83 -2.36 16.95
C GLN A 96 -14.50 -2.24 18.32
N VAL A 97 -13.71 -2.45 19.37
CA VAL A 97 -14.18 -2.29 20.75
C VAL A 97 -13.69 -0.97 21.31
N ARG A 98 -14.60 -0.20 21.94
CA ARG A 98 -14.28 1.08 22.58
C ARG A 98 -14.94 1.20 23.95
N ASN A 99 -14.47 2.14 24.74
CA ASN A 99 -15.07 2.52 26.01
C ASN A 99 -15.27 1.35 26.99
N VAL A 100 -14.32 0.39 27.04
CA VAL A 100 -14.39 -0.76 27.95
C VAL A 100 -14.28 -0.27 29.40
N LYS A 101 -15.32 -0.55 30.20
CA LYS A 101 -15.34 -0.31 31.64
C LYS A 101 -15.57 -1.64 32.35
N PHE A 102 -14.60 -2.03 33.17
CA PHE A 102 -14.63 -3.27 33.91
C PHE A 102 -14.18 -3.04 35.37
N GLU A 103 -15.16 -2.94 36.25
CA GLU A 103 -14.95 -2.80 37.72
C GLU A 103 -15.47 -4.01 38.44
N ASP A 104 -14.86 -4.37 39.59
CA ASP A 104 -15.23 -5.53 40.33
C ASP A 104 -16.65 -5.40 40.90
N GLY A 105 -17.50 -6.35 40.61
CA GLY A 105 -18.89 -6.38 41.06
C GLY A 105 -19.86 -5.50 40.24
N ALA A 106 -19.37 -4.71 39.31
CA ALA A 106 -20.16 -3.93 38.37
C ALA A 106 -20.38 -4.69 37.04
N PRO A 107 -21.36 -4.28 36.21
CA PRO A 107 -21.50 -4.78 34.88
C PRO A 107 -20.25 -4.44 34.03
N LEU A 108 -19.83 -5.36 33.16
CA LEU A 108 -18.85 -5.06 32.12
C LEU A 108 -19.57 -4.30 30.98
N THR A 109 -19.17 -3.06 30.70
CA THR A 109 -19.77 -2.26 29.63
C THR A 109 -18.73 -1.85 28.59
N PHE A 110 -19.14 -1.82 27.35
CA PHE A 110 -18.32 -1.41 26.21
C PHE A 110 -19.16 -1.09 25.00
N GLU A 111 -18.53 -0.53 23.97
CA GLU A 111 -19.16 -0.27 22.69
C GLU A 111 -18.54 -1.16 21.60
N LEU A 112 -19.40 -1.76 20.75
CA LEU A 112 -19.00 -2.47 19.54
C LEU A 112 -19.32 -1.59 18.33
N LEU A 113 -18.30 -1.23 17.56
CA LEU A 113 -18.45 -0.54 16.29
C LEU A 113 -18.29 -1.58 15.18
N VAL A 114 -19.34 -1.78 14.41
CA VAL A 114 -19.42 -2.81 13.37
C VAL A 114 -19.55 -2.12 12.02
N ASP A 115 -18.54 -2.29 11.17
CA ASP A 115 -18.60 -1.82 9.79
C ASP A 115 -19.33 -2.85 8.93
N LEU A 116 -20.37 -2.39 8.24
CA LEU A 116 -21.25 -3.18 7.37
C LEU A 116 -21.08 -2.75 5.92
N LYS A 117 -21.35 -3.66 4.99
CA LYS A 117 -21.48 -3.30 3.58
C LYS A 117 -22.73 -2.43 3.40
N PRO A 118 -22.60 -1.16 2.96
CA PRO A 118 -23.76 -0.32 2.71
C PRO A 118 -24.54 -0.83 1.50
N GLU A 119 -25.85 -0.80 1.57
CA GLU A 119 -26.71 -1.02 0.41
C GLU A 119 -26.85 0.32 -0.33
N ILE A 120 -26.27 0.40 -1.52
CA ILE A 120 -26.45 1.56 -2.40
C ILE A 120 -27.49 1.24 -3.49
N ALA A 121 -28.42 2.16 -3.68
CA ALA A 121 -29.38 2.08 -4.77
C ALA A 121 -28.73 2.62 -6.05
N LEU A 122 -28.52 1.74 -7.03
CA LEU A 122 -28.06 2.12 -8.36
C LEU A 122 -29.23 1.91 -9.35
N GLU A 123 -29.92 2.99 -9.70
CA GLU A 123 -31.05 2.97 -10.62
C GLU A 123 -30.61 3.14 -12.07
N ARG A 124 -29.61 3.99 -12.30
CA ARG A 124 -29.09 4.27 -13.65
C ARG A 124 -27.66 3.71 -13.81
N LEU A 125 -27.53 2.67 -14.61
CA LEU A 125 -26.25 1.98 -14.89
C LEU A 125 -25.82 2.11 -16.37
N GLY A 126 -26.67 2.65 -17.26
CA GLY A 126 -26.39 2.72 -18.69
C GLY A 126 -26.86 4.02 -19.33
N GLY A 127 -26.70 4.10 -20.66
CA GLY A 127 -27.04 5.28 -21.45
C GLY A 127 -26.10 6.44 -21.26
N PHE A 128 -24.86 6.19 -20.82
CA PHE A 128 -23.81 7.21 -20.70
C PHE A 128 -23.06 7.37 -22.04
N ARG A 129 -22.57 8.58 -22.29
CA ARG A 129 -21.71 8.87 -23.44
C ARG A 129 -20.33 9.20 -22.92
N LEU A 130 -19.34 8.49 -23.42
CA LEU A 130 -17.95 8.56 -22.96
C LEU A 130 -17.06 8.85 -24.17
N ALA A 131 -16.04 9.70 -23.98
CA ALA A 131 -15.10 10.05 -25.02
C ALA A 131 -13.75 9.34 -24.76
N ARG A 132 -13.38 8.40 -25.65
CA ARG A 132 -12.06 7.80 -25.64
C ARG A 132 -11.08 8.70 -26.38
N ARG A 133 -10.09 9.25 -25.67
CA ARG A 133 -9.04 10.09 -26.24
C ARG A 133 -7.70 9.38 -26.12
N VAL A 134 -7.28 8.73 -27.20
CA VAL A 134 -5.97 8.07 -27.25
C VAL A 134 -4.93 9.12 -27.62
N ALA A 135 -3.90 9.29 -26.78
CA ALA A 135 -2.80 10.20 -27.08
C ALA A 135 -2.07 9.76 -28.37
N ALA A 136 -1.76 10.71 -29.24
CA ALA A 136 -0.98 10.42 -30.43
C ALA A 136 0.48 10.11 -30.02
N VAL A 137 1.02 9.02 -30.54
CA VAL A 137 2.44 8.70 -30.37
C VAL A 137 3.24 9.37 -31.47
N THR A 138 4.09 10.33 -31.10
CA THR A 138 4.93 11.06 -32.04
C THR A 138 6.28 10.37 -32.25
N ASP A 139 6.99 10.76 -33.30
CA ASP A 139 8.35 10.26 -33.59
C ASP A 139 9.32 10.66 -32.49
N GLU A 140 9.17 11.86 -31.92
CA GLU A 140 9.98 12.32 -30.78
C GLU A 140 9.83 11.44 -29.56
N MET A 141 8.63 10.94 -29.29
CA MET A 141 8.39 10.00 -28.16
C MET A 141 9.10 8.66 -28.39
N VAL A 142 9.08 8.17 -29.63
CA VAL A 142 9.78 6.94 -30.01
C VAL A 142 11.30 7.13 -29.87
N GLU A 143 11.86 8.24 -30.36
CA GLU A 143 13.28 8.54 -30.22
C GLU A 143 13.70 8.73 -28.75
N ALA A 144 12.88 9.38 -27.94
CA ALA A 144 13.12 9.52 -26.50
C ALA A 144 13.18 8.16 -25.81
N GLN A 145 12.25 7.27 -26.13
CA GLN A 145 12.23 5.91 -25.55
C GLN A 145 13.45 5.09 -25.97
N ILE A 146 13.87 5.21 -27.24
CA ILE A 146 15.09 4.57 -27.73
C ILE A 146 16.33 5.14 -27.04
N THR A 147 16.36 6.45 -26.83
CA THR A 147 17.45 7.08 -26.08
C THR A 147 17.54 6.53 -24.66
N THR A 148 16.40 6.40 -23.98
CA THR A 148 16.34 5.77 -22.65
C THR A 148 16.86 4.32 -22.68
N LEU A 149 16.51 3.53 -23.70
CA LEU A 149 17.02 2.16 -23.85
C LEU A 149 18.56 2.16 -24.07
N ARG A 150 19.08 3.12 -24.84
CA ARG A 150 20.53 3.28 -25.04
C ARG A 150 21.24 3.65 -23.74
N GLU A 151 20.67 4.57 -22.95
CA GLU A 151 21.19 4.96 -21.63
C GLU A 151 21.23 3.80 -20.64
N GLN A 152 20.18 2.98 -20.62
CA GLN A 152 20.13 1.78 -19.75
C GLN A 152 21.19 0.73 -20.11
N ARG A 153 21.63 0.67 -21.36
CA ARG A 153 22.65 -0.25 -21.86
C ARG A 153 24.05 0.39 -21.99
N ALA A 154 24.16 1.69 -21.73
CA ALA A 154 25.40 2.42 -21.87
C ALA A 154 26.43 1.96 -20.81
N PRO A 155 27.60 1.45 -21.21
CA PRO A 155 28.65 1.12 -20.27
C PRO A 155 29.27 2.40 -19.69
N TRP A 156 29.70 2.31 -18.46
CA TRP A 156 30.48 3.34 -17.80
C TRP A 156 31.94 3.26 -18.26
N VAL A 157 32.42 4.28 -18.99
CA VAL A 157 33.82 4.36 -19.46
C VAL A 157 34.56 5.46 -18.69
N PRO A 158 35.86 5.28 -18.40
CA PRO A 158 36.66 6.33 -17.76
C PRO A 158 36.65 7.62 -18.59
N ALA A 159 36.45 8.76 -17.91
CA ALA A 159 36.56 10.10 -18.48
C ALA A 159 37.78 10.82 -17.89
N ALA A 160 38.61 11.39 -18.75
CA ALA A 160 39.81 12.10 -18.32
C ALA A 160 39.56 13.60 -18.06
N ASP A 161 38.43 14.14 -18.52
CA ASP A 161 38.01 15.51 -18.29
C ASP A 161 37.23 15.64 -16.96
N ARG A 162 36.97 16.89 -16.54
CA ARG A 162 36.17 17.19 -15.35
C ARG A 162 34.80 16.54 -15.41
N ALA A 163 34.34 16.15 -14.22
CA ALA A 163 33.03 15.55 -14.07
C ALA A 163 31.89 16.52 -14.46
N LYS A 164 30.85 15.98 -15.07
CA LYS A 164 29.63 16.71 -15.51
C LYS A 164 28.41 16.08 -14.87
N PRO A 165 27.27 16.78 -14.82
CA PRO A 165 26.00 16.16 -14.43
C PRO A 165 25.75 14.92 -15.29
N GLY A 166 25.37 13.80 -14.66
CA GLY A 166 25.19 12.49 -15.28
C GLY A 166 26.44 11.60 -15.25
N ASP A 167 27.62 12.10 -14.90
CA ASP A 167 28.81 11.27 -14.72
C ASP A 167 28.78 10.52 -13.37
N LEU A 168 29.28 9.30 -13.36
CA LEU A 168 29.51 8.51 -12.17
C LEU A 168 30.89 8.91 -11.61
N VAL A 169 30.91 9.39 -10.39
CA VAL A 169 32.13 9.76 -9.68
C VAL A 169 32.42 8.79 -8.54
N GLU A 170 33.69 8.46 -8.39
CA GLU A 170 34.24 7.79 -7.22
C GLU A 170 35.08 8.80 -6.47
N ALA A 171 34.74 9.11 -5.25
CA ALA A 171 35.43 10.11 -4.43
C ALA A 171 35.68 9.59 -3.02
N THR A 172 36.64 10.16 -2.34
CA THR A 172 36.93 9.89 -0.92
C THR A 172 36.65 11.15 -0.12
N ILE A 173 35.87 11.02 0.93
CA ILE A 173 35.55 12.10 1.85
C ILE A 173 36.22 11.79 3.18
N THR A 174 37.08 12.71 3.65
CA THR A 174 37.75 12.62 4.95
C THR A 174 37.23 13.74 5.84
N ASN A 175 36.71 13.42 7.02
CA ASN A 175 36.29 14.43 7.99
C ASN A 175 37.55 15.02 8.66
N LEU A 176 37.70 16.35 8.61
CA LEU A 176 38.86 17.09 9.18
C LEU A 176 38.53 17.70 10.55
N ASP A 177 37.30 17.62 11.02
CA ASP A 177 36.98 18.10 12.37
C ASP A 177 37.67 17.20 13.42
N ALA A 178 38.16 17.81 14.47
CA ALA A 178 38.81 17.07 15.57
C ALA A 178 37.79 16.06 16.16
N PRO A 179 38.18 14.79 16.40
CA PRO A 179 37.30 13.85 17.06
C PRO A 179 36.91 14.39 18.44
N ALA A 180 35.63 14.30 18.80
CA ALA A 180 35.19 14.49 20.17
C ALA A 180 35.99 13.56 21.08
N GLU A 181 36.29 13.95 22.33
CA GLU A 181 37.13 13.18 23.28
C GLU A 181 36.70 11.69 23.26
N GLY A 182 37.60 10.81 22.79
CA GLY A 182 37.37 9.36 22.63
C GLY A 182 36.86 8.90 21.25
N GLY A 183 36.77 9.79 20.25
CA GLY A 183 36.36 9.45 18.88
C GLY A 183 37.45 8.81 18.02
N GLU A 184 37.11 7.99 17.05
CA GLU A 184 38.02 7.41 16.07
C GLU A 184 38.66 8.49 15.19
N ALA A 185 39.93 8.27 14.82
CA ALA A 185 40.66 9.12 13.88
C ALA A 185 39.89 9.28 12.55
N ALA A 186 40.17 10.41 11.85
CA ALA A 186 39.57 10.67 10.54
C ALA A 186 39.65 9.43 9.62
N LYS A 187 38.49 8.88 9.26
CA LYS A 187 38.40 7.75 8.32
C LYS A 187 38.10 8.29 6.94
N ASP A 188 38.77 7.73 5.97
CA ASP A 188 38.46 7.94 4.56
C ASP A 188 37.21 7.16 4.21
N GLU A 189 36.14 7.85 3.85
CA GLU A 189 34.88 7.27 3.42
C GLU A 189 34.82 7.29 1.88
N PRO A 190 34.97 6.15 1.21
CA PRO A 190 34.75 6.08 -0.23
C PRO A 190 33.27 6.23 -0.55
N VAL A 191 32.96 7.10 -1.50
CA VAL A 191 31.61 7.35 -2.00
C VAL A 191 31.58 7.17 -3.50
N ARG A 192 30.46 6.65 -4.00
CA ARG A 192 30.24 6.43 -5.41
C ARG A 192 28.79 6.79 -5.76
N PHE A 193 28.60 7.76 -6.64
CA PHE A 193 27.27 8.20 -7.06
C PHE A 193 27.33 8.93 -8.41
N VAL A 194 26.13 9.07 -9.02
CA VAL A 194 25.97 9.83 -10.27
C VAL A 194 25.62 11.27 -9.91
N LEU A 195 26.37 12.22 -10.47
CA LEU A 195 26.15 13.65 -10.28
C LEU A 195 24.81 14.11 -10.83
N GLY A 196 24.12 14.99 -10.11
CA GLY A 196 22.83 15.55 -10.52
C GLY A 196 21.62 14.69 -10.17
N GLN A 197 21.79 13.54 -9.49
CA GLN A 197 20.67 12.69 -9.05
C GLN A 197 20.21 12.95 -7.60
N GLY A 198 20.73 13.99 -6.96
CA GLY A 198 20.36 14.37 -5.59
C GLY A 198 20.76 13.33 -4.51
N ARG A 199 21.76 12.48 -4.80
CA ARG A 199 22.29 11.49 -3.85
C ARG A 199 23.35 12.05 -2.93
N ALA A 200 23.90 13.22 -3.26
CA ALA A 200 24.87 13.93 -2.47
C ALA A 200 24.44 15.37 -2.22
N LEU A 201 25.12 16.05 -1.28
CA LEU A 201 24.86 17.46 -1.02
C LEU A 201 25.14 18.27 -2.30
N PRO A 202 24.27 19.21 -2.70
CA PRO A 202 24.49 20.02 -3.91
C PRO A 202 25.83 20.76 -3.93
N GLU A 203 26.28 21.22 -2.75
CA GLU A 203 27.57 21.87 -2.62
C GLU A 203 28.72 20.90 -2.89
N LEU A 204 28.63 19.65 -2.39
CA LEU A 204 29.62 18.61 -2.66
C LEU A 204 29.68 18.28 -4.17
N GLU A 205 28.50 18.11 -4.81
CA GLU A 205 28.43 17.84 -6.24
C GLU A 205 29.08 18.99 -7.05
N SER A 206 28.79 20.25 -6.69
CA SER A 206 29.40 21.41 -7.33
C SER A 206 30.93 21.42 -7.20
N ARG A 207 31.47 21.10 -6.02
CA ARG A 207 32.91 21.02 -5.80
C ARG A 207 33.56 19.90 -6.59
N LEU A 208 32.93 18.73 -6.65
CA LEU A 208 33.45 17.60 -7.44
C LEU A 208 33.51 17.94 -8.94
N MET A 209 32.57 18.71 -9.47
CA MET A 209 32.59 19.17 -10.88
C MET A 209 33.68 20.21 -11.17
N GLU A 210 34.16 20.90 -10.16
CA GLU A 210 35.28 21.87 -10.31
C GLU A 210 36.67 21.20 -10.28
N LEU A 211 36.76 19.95 -9.79
CA LEU A 211 38.00 19.20 -9.67
C LEU A 211 38.35 18.45 -10.96
N ASP A 212 39.63 18.36 -11.24
CA ASP A 212 40.14 17.38 -12.21
C ASP A 212 40.25 15.99 -11.54
N PRO A 213 40.16 14.89 -12.28
CA PRO A 213 40.32 13.54 -11.73
C PRO A 213 41.64 13.43 -10.95
N GLY A 214 41.62 12.94 -9.72
CA GLY A 214 42.72 12.94 -8.78
C GLY A 214 42.89 14.23 -7.97
N GLY A 215 42.10 15.28 -8.27
CA GLY A 215 42.13 16.56 -7.55
C GLY A 215 41.53 16.46 -6.14
N THR A 216 41.96 17.38 -5.26
CA THR A 216 41.50 17.43 -3.88
C THR A 216 41.01 18.84 -3.55
N TRP A 217 39.94 18.92 -2.78
CA TRP A 217 39.38 20.15 -2.23
C TRP A 217 39.22 20.01 -0.70
N GLU A 218 39.51 21.07 0.04
CA GLU A 218 39.26 21.14 1.48
C GLU A 218 38.38 22.34 1.80
N GLY A 219 37.34 22.11 2.60
CA GLY A 219 36.43 23.18 2.97
C GLY A 219 35.34 22.70 3.92
N ALA A 220 34.43 23.62 4.24
CA ALA A 220 33.24 23.29 5.03
C ALA A 220 32.08 22.97 4.13
N LEU A 221 31.43 21.82 4.32
CA LEU A 221 30.18 21.46 3.73
C LEU A 221 29.06 21.68 4.74
N ARG A 222 28.00 22.39 4.33
CA ARG A 222 26.83 22.60 5.16
C ARG A 222 25.73 21.61 4.80
N PHE A 223 25.21 20.92 5.82
CA PHE A 223 24.03 20.09 5.68
C PHE A 223 22.77 20.96 5.61
N PRO A 224 21.79 20.62 4.75
CA PRO A 224 20.52 21.32 4.67
C PRO A 224 19.76 21.31 5.99
N ASP A 225 18.93 22.34 6.21
CA ASP A 225 18.12 22.47 7.43
C ASP A 225 16.99 21.41 7.49
N ASP A 226 16.66 20.80 6.36
CA ASP A 226 15.68 19.70 6.18
C ASP A 226 16.31 18.30 6.05
N HIS A 227 17.61 18.17 6.41
CA HIS A 227 18.30 16.88 6.32
C HIS A 227 17.55 15.78 7.10
N THR A 228 17.50 14.56 6.54
CA THR A 228 16.79 13.40 7.13
C THR A 228 17.28 13.04 8.54
N ASP A 229 18.58 13.20 8.77
CA ASP A 229 19.20 13.03 10.10
C ASP A 229 19.13 14.36 10.85
N GLU A 230 18.31 14.45 11.89
CA GLU A 230 18.11 15.64 12.72
C GLU A 230 19.38 16.14 13.36
N ALA A 231 20.30 15.25 13.72
CA ALA A 231 21.58 15.59 14.32
C ALA A 231 22.52 16.33 13.36
N ARG A 232 22.24 16.27 12.05
CA ARG A 232 23.07 16.92 11.01
C ARG A 232 22.46 18.20 10.46
N ARG A 233 21.20 18.50 10.74
CA ARG A 233 20.49 19.68 10.20
C ARG A 233 21.24 20.97 10.48
N GLY A 234 21.52 21.75 9.44
CA GLY A 234 22.17 23.05 9.52
C GLY A 234 23.63 23.02 10.00
N GLN A 235 24.20 21.84 10.32
CA GLN A 235 25.58 21.72 10.73
C GLN A 235 26.55 21.89 9.56
N SER A 236 27.71 22.45 9.82
CA SER A 236 28.81 22.49 8.86
C SER A 236 29.96 21.60 9.37
N ARG A 237 30.52 20.81 8.44
CA ARG A 237 31.69 19.95 8.73
C ARG A 237 32.83 20.28 7.80
N ARG A 238 34.02 20.39 8.34
CA ARG A 238 35.24 20.52 7.53
C ARG A 238 35.62 19.16 6.98
N VAL A 239 35.67 19.07 5.66
CA VAL A 239 36.01 17.83 4.97
C VAL A 239 37.12 18.06 3.94
N ARG A 240 37.87 17.00 3.68
CA ARG A 240 38.72 16.87 2.49
C ARG A 240 38.01 15.94 1.54
N VAL A 241 37.81 16.38 0.32
CA VAL A 241 37.17 15.60 -0.75
C VAL A 241 38.22 15.37 -1.83
N THR A 242 38.52 14.12 -2.12
CA THR A 242 39.42 13.74 -3.23
C THR A 242 38.59 13.07 -4.30
N LEU A 243 38.55 13.66 -5.49
CA LEU A 243 37.92 13.06 -6.66
C LEU A 243 38.86 11.97 -7.21
N GLY A 244 38.40 10.73 -7.19
CA GLY A 244 39.12 9.60 -7.78
C GLY A 244 38.83 9.46 -9.26
N GLU A 245 38.07 8.42 -9.63
CA GLU A 245 37.71 8.18 -11.01
C GLU A 245 36.41 8.89 -11.40
N VAL A 246 36.39 9.39 -12.63
CA VAL A 246 35.17 9.87 -13.30
C VAL A 246 34.84 8.89 -14.41
N LYS A 247 33.60 8.41 -14.45
CA LYS A 247 33.13 7.53 -15.52
C LYS A 247 31.92 8.16 -16.18
N ARG A 248 31.89 8.13 -17.49
CA ARG A 248 30.78 8.65 -18.30
C ARG A 248 30.10 7.53 -19.02
N GLN A 249 28.78 7.62 -19.14
CA GLN A 249 28.04 6.66 -19.96
C GLN A 249 28.40 6.88 -21.43
N ALA A 250 28.95 5.84 -22.06
CA ALA A 250 29.14 5.82 -23.50
C ALA A 250 27.87 5.30 -24.16
N LEU A 251 27.03 6.21 -24.66
CA LEU A 251 25.79 5.84 -25.36
C LEU A 251 26.13 4.98 -26.57
N PRO A 252 25.67 3.71 -26.65
CA PRO A 252 25.88 2.86 -27.81
C PRO A 252 25.32 3.53 -29.07
N GLU A 253 26.00 3.38 -30.20
CA GLU A 253 25.44 3.81 -31.49
C GLU A 253 24.16 3.04 -31.80
N LEU A 254 23.17 3.73 -32.36
CA LEU A 254 21.92 3.13 -32.78
C LEU A 254 22.12 2.38 -34.11
N THR A 255 22.51 1.13 -34.00
CA THR A 255 22.79 0.24 -35.14
C THR A 255 21.94 -1.03 -35.05
N ASP A 256 21.90 -1.80 -36.16
CA ASP A 256 21.21 -3.09 -36.13
C ASP A 256 21.83 -4.09 -35.14
N ALA A 257 23.12 -3.92 -34.82
CA ALA A 257 23.76 -4.70 -33.76
C ALA A 257 23.18 -4.38 -32.40
N PHE A 258 22.96 -3.09 -32.11
CA PHE A 258 22.29 -2.64 -30.88
C PHE A 258 20.84 -3.14 -30.82
N ALA A 259 20.11 -3.10 -31.93
CA ALA A 259 18.73 -3.59 -31.98
C ALA A 259 18.63 -5.08 -31.62
N ARG A 260 19.56 -5.91 -32.09
CA ARG A 260 19.65 -7.34 -31.74
C ARG A 260 20.00 -7.57 -30.27
N GLU A 261 20.84 -6.71 -29.69
CA GLU A 261 21.22 -6.80 -28.27
C GLU A 261 20.07 -6.47 -27.32
N VAL A 262 19.25 -5.48 -27.68
CA VAL A 262 18.14 -5.00 -26.84
C VAL A 262 16.99 -6.00 -26.79
N GLY A 263 16.64 -6.65 -27.89
CA GLY A 263 15.44 -7.48 -27.93
C GLY A 263 15.33 -8.38 -29.16
N GLU A 264 16.46 -8.82 -29.73
CA GLU A 264 16.49 -9.73 -30.89
C GLU A 264 15.81 -9.12 -32.16
N PHE A 265 15.78 -7.79 -32.29
CA PHE A 265 15.22 -7.11 -33.47
C PHE A 265 16.22 -7.17 -34.64
N GLU A 266 15.73 -7.48 -35.83
CA GLU A 266 16.59 -7.61 -37.02
C GLU A 266 17.24 -6.30 -37.45
N SER A 267 16.59 -5.16 -37.21
CA SER A 267 17.04 -3.82 -37.61
C SER A 267 16.58 -2.73 -36.64
N VAL A 268 17.21 -1.55 -36.75
CA VAL A 268 16.79 -0.33 -36.05
C VAL A 268 15.33 0.02 -36.36
N ASP A 269 14.90 -0.16 -37.60
CA ASP A 269 13.51 0.14 -38.00
C ASP A 269 12.53 -0.84 -37.33
N ALA A 270 12.89 -2.10 -37.18
CA ALA A 270 12.10 -3.09 -36.47
C ALA A 270 11.99 -2.73 -34.95
N LEU A 271 13.09 -2.31 -34.33
CA LEU A 271 13.08 -1.81 -32.96
C LEU A 271 12.18 -0.57 -32.81
N LYS A 272 12.31 0.42 -33.71
CA LYS A 272 11.45 1.62 -33.70
C LYS A 272 9.96 1.27 -33.87
N ALA A 273 9.63 0.35 -34.76
CA ALA A 273 8.26 -0.13 -34.95
C ALA A 273 7.71 -0.81 -33.70
N ALA A 274 8.51 -1.66 -33.04
CA ALA A 274 8.11 -2.32 -31.79
C ALA A 274 7.88 -1.29 -30.66
N VAL A 275 8.81 -0.36 -30.45
CA VAL A 275 8.66 0.72 -29.45
C VAL A 275 7.41 1.55 -29.71
N ARG A 276 7.14 1.89 -30.98
CA ARG A 276 5.92 2.61 -31.35
C ARG A 276 4.66 1.82 -31.02
N THR A 277 4.64 0.53 -31.32
CA THR A 277 3.53 -0.37 -30.99
C THR A 277 3.30 -0.44 -29.49
N ASP A 278 4.34 -0.53 -28.69
CA ASP A 278 4.25 -0.55 -27.24
C ASP A 278 3.72 0.76 -26.66
N LEU A 279 4.22 1.90 -27.15
CA LEU A 279 3.72 3.23 -26.76
C LEU A 279 2.25 3.43 -27.17
N GLN A 280 1.83 2.96 -28.35
CA GLN A 280 0.43 3.00 -28.77
C GLN A 280 -0.47 2.12 -27.89
N ALA A 281 0.02 0.93 -27.53
CA ALA A 281 -0.70 0.04 -26.62
C ALA A 281 -0.84 0.67 -25.23
N GLU A 282 0.19 1.35 -24.74
CA GLU A 282 0.14 2.07 -23.46
C GLU A 282 -0.83 3.26 -23.52
N ALA A 283 -0.74 4.11 -24.55
CA ALA A 283 -1.67 5.23 -24.74
C ALA A 283 -3.13 4.77 -24.81
N LYS A 284 -3.39 3.62 -25.45
CA LYS A 284 -4.73 3.02 -25.49
C LYS A 284 -5.17 2.53 -24.12
N ARG A 285 -4.30 1.82 -23.37
CA ARG A 285 -4.60 1.37 -22.00
C ARG A 285 -4.93 2.54 -21.08
N GLU A 286 -4.18 3.63 -21.17
CA GLU A 286 -4.44 4.84 -20.40
C GLU A 286 -5.77 5.49 -20.78
N ALA A 287 -6.07 5.60 -22.07
CA ALA A 287 -7.35 6.10 -22.55
C ALA A 287 -8.53 5.24 -22.07
N ASP A 288 -8.41 3.91 -22.14
CA ASP A 288 -9.43 2.99 -21.64
C ASP A 288 -9.59 3.09 -20.12
N ALA A 289 -8.51 3.30 -19.37
CA ALA A 289 -8.57 3.54 -17.92
C ALA A 289 -9.31 4.85 -17.58
N ARG A 290 -9.07 5.92 -18.35
CA ARG A 290 -9.81 7.18 -18.21
C ARG A 290 -11.29 7.03 -18.51
N VAL A 291 -11.65 6.30 -19.56
CA VAL A 291 -13.05 5.99 -19.91
C VAL A 291 -13.73 5.23 -18.76
N ARG A 292 -13.05 4.25 -18.15
CA ARG A 292 -13.59 3.51 -16.99
C ARG A 292 -13.79 4.42 -15.78
N SER A 293 -12.84 5.31 -15.49
CA SER A 293 -12.97 6.28 -14.39
C SER A 293 -14.14 7.23 -14.62
N GLU A 294 -14.25 7.80 -15.81
CA GLU A 294 -15.35 8.72 -16.19
C GLU A 294 -16.71 8.02 -16.09
N LEU A 295 -16.81 6.75 -16.52
CA LEU A 295 -18.04 5.97 -16.38
C LEU A 295 -18.47 5.82 -14.93
N ILE A 296 -17.54 5.48 -14.03
CA ILE A 296 -17.83 5.38 -12.60
C ILE A 296 -18.29 6.73 -12.03
N ASP A 297 -17.63 7.84 -12.41
CA ASP A 297 -18.00 9.18 -11.96
C ASP A 297 -19.41 9.58 -12.44
N GLN A 298 -19.75 9.26 -13.70
CA GLN A 298 -21.09 9.51 -14.24
C GLN A 298 -22.16 8.65 -13.56
N ILE A 299 -21.87 7.37 -13.27
CA ILE A 299 -22.75 6.49 -12.51
C ILE A 299 -22.95 7.03 -11.08
N ALA A 300 -21.86 7.43 -10.41
CA ALA A 300 -21.91 7.98 -9.08
C ALA A 300 -22.77 9.24 -9.00
N ALA A 301 -22.57 10.16 -9.94
CA ALA A 301 -23.37 11.40 -10.03
C ALA A 301 -24.85 11.13 -10.34
N ALA A 302 -25.13 10.22 -11.27
CA ALA A 302 -26.50 9.88 -11.67
C ALA A 302 -27.33 9.21 -10.56
N ASN A 303 -26.66 8.53 -9.62
CA ASN A 303 -27.29 7.81 -8.52
C ASN A 303 -27.05 8.45 -7.14
N ASN A 304 -26.43 9.65 -7.07
CA ASN A 304 -26.11 10.34 -5.84
C ASN A 304 -25.37 9.45 -4.82
N VAL A 305 -24.37 8.67 -5.29
CA VAL A 305 -23.65 7.72 -4.44
C VAL A 305 -22.78 8.48 -3.44
N SER A 306 -23.17 8.44 -2.17
CA SER A 306 -22.41 8.99 -1.07
C SER A 306 -21.47 7.92 -0.47
N VAL A 307 -20.30 8.36 0.01
CA VAL A 307 -19.34 7.49 0.69
C VAL A 307 -19.57 7.59 2.20
N PRO A 308 -19.89 6.47 2.87
CA PRO A 308 -20.02 6.47 4.32
C PRO A 308 -18.71 6.85 5.01
N PRO A 309 -18.77 7.71 6.05
CA PRO A 309 -17.59 8.19 6.78
C PRO A 309 -16.70 7.05 7.30
N SER A 310 -17.31 5.97 7.80
CA SER A 310 -16.59 4.84 8.35
C SER A 310 -15.72 4.10 7.32
N LEU A 311 -16.21 3.98 6.07
CA LEU A 311 -15.43 3.37 4.99
C LEU A 311 -14.30 4.29 4.53
N LEU A 312 -14.55 5.59 4.49
CA LEU A 312 -13.54 6.57 4.15
C LEU A 312 -12.41 6.60 5.19
N ASP A 313 -12.75 6.60 6.48
CA ASP A 313 -11.76 6.58 7.57
C ASP A 313 -10.92 5.30 7.52
N ARG A 314 -11.55 4.16 7.21
CA ARG A 314 -10.86 2.89 7.03
C ARG A 314 -9.90 2.92 5.84
N ALA A 315 -10.32 3.48 4.70
CA ALA A 315 -9.47 3.62 3.52
C ALA A 315 -8.26 4.52 3.80
N LEU A 316 -8.48 5.66 4.49
CA LEU A 316 -7.41 6.56 4.90
C LEU A 316 -6.43 5.88 5.87
N ALA A 317 -6.94 5.11 6.85
CA ALA A 317 -6.08 4.34 7.76
C ALA A 317 -5.23 3.30 7.03
N ALA A 318 -5.80 2.64 6.01
CA ALA A 318 -5.05 1.69 5.17
C ALA A 318 -3.95 2.40 4.36
N TYR A 319 -4.20 3.59 3.80
CA TYR A 319 -3.16 4.38 3.13
C TYR A 319 -2.06 4.84 4.10
N VAL A 320 -2.42 5.35 5.27
CA VAL A 320 -1.45 5.72 6.32
C VAL A 320 -0.52 4.55 6.66
N ALA A 321 -1.07 3.35 6.78
CA ALA A 321 -0.29 2.15 7.06
C ALA A 321 0.60 1.75 5.87
N ALA A 322 0.05 1.75 4.65
CA ALA A 322 0.77 1.37 3.42
C ALA A 322 1.96 2.29 3.12
N TYR A 323 1.80 3.60 3.35
CA TYR A 323 2.86 4.60 3.17
C TYR A 323 3.74 4.79 4.41
N SER A 324 3.51 4.03 5.49
CA SER A 324 4.26 4.14 6.75
C SER A 324 4.35 5.58 7.28
N VAL A 325 3.23 6.32 7.21
CA VAL A 325 3.18 7.76 7.53
C VAL A 325 3.44 7.99 9.02
N PRO A 326 4.43 8.84 9.39
CA PRO A 326 4.70 9.23 10.77
C PRO A 326 3.48 9.84 11.45
N GLU A 327 3.38 9.68 12.77
CA GLU A 327 2.18 10.08 13.53
C GLU A 327 1.86 11.58 13.46
N ASP A 328 2.88 12.41 13.49
CA ASP A 328 2.80 13.86 13.36
C ASP A 328 2.32 14.35 11.98
N GLN A 329 2.47 13.53 10.93
CA GLN A 329 2.08 13.86 9.55
C GLN A 329 0.75 13.25 9.13
N ARG A 330 0.17 12.33 9.91
CA ARG A 330 -1.07 11.60 9.56
C ARG A 330 -2.25 12.51 9.27
N GLY A 331 -2.42 13.59 10.04
CA GLY A 331 -3.52 14.53 9.85
C GLY A 331 -3.44 15.27 8.51
N ARG A 332 -2.26 15.75 8.13
CA ARG A 332 -2.01 16.40 6.85
C ARG A 332 -2.19 15.41 5.69
N PHE A 333 -1.56 14.25 5.79
CA PHE A 333 -1.66 13.19 4.80
C PHE A 333 -3.12 12.77 4.56
N ALA A 334 -3.90 12.53 5.63
CA ALA A 334 -5.32 12.20 5.53
C ALA A 334 -6.14 13.28 4.83
N GLY A 335 -5.81 14.58 5.05
CA GLY A 335 -6.45 15.69 4.35
C GLY A 335 -6.16 15.69 2.86
N GLU A 336 -4.90 15.51 2.47
CA GLU A 336 -4.44 15.49 1.07
C GLU A 336 -4.98 14.26 0.31
N PHE A 337 -5.03 13.08 0.96
CA PHE A 337 -5.49 11.83 0.34
C PHE A 337 -7.00 11.59 0.42
N ARG A 338 -7.74 12.40 1.18
CA ARG A 338 -9.20 12.25 1.32
C ARG A 338 -9.94 12.17 -0.01
N PRO A 339 -9.70 13.03 -1.02
CA PRO A 339 -10.41 12.94 -2.31
C PRO A 339 -10.12 11.63 -3.05
N VAL A 340 -8.87 11.16 -2.99
CA VAL A 340 -8.45 9.89 -3.61
C VAL A 340 -9.10 8.70 -2.92
N ALA A 341 -9.11 8.70 -1.59
CA ALA A 341 -9.75 7.66 -0.79
C ALA A 341 -11.27 7.61 -1.04
N GLU A 342 -11.92 8.77 -1.10
CA GLU A 342 -13.36 8.88 -1.37
C GLU A 342 -13.72 8.36 -2.75
N ALA A 343 -12.96 8.73 -3.79
CA ALA A 343 -13.16 8.23 -5.14
C ALA A 343 -12.94 6.70 -5.20
N GLY A 344 -11.92 6.18 -4.52
CA GLY A 344 -11.64 4.75 -4.45
C GLY A 344 -12.76 3.96 -3.78
N VAL A 345 -13.23 4.41 -2.61
CA VAL A 345 -14.34 3.75 -1.89
C VAL A 345 -15.64 3.80 -2.72
N ARG A 346 -15.95 4.95 -3.33
CA ARG A 346 -17.12 5.11 -4.20
C ARG A 346 -17.09 4.14 -5.37
N ARG A 347 -15.92 4.03 -6.03
CA ARG A 347 -15.70 3.06 -7.11
C ARG A 347 -15.92 1.62 -6.65
N ASP A 348 -15.33 1.23 -5.53
CA ASP A 348 -15.46 -0.12 -4.99
C ASP A 348 -16.92 -0.46 -4.66
N LEU A 349 -17.66 0.45 -4.05
CA LEU A 349 -19.09 0.30 -3.75
C LEU A 349 -19.92 0.09 -5.02
N ILE A 350 -19.66 0.87 -6.08
CA ILE A 350 -20.37 0.73 -7.37
C ILE A 350 -20.05 -0.61 -8.00
N ILE A 351 -18.76 -0.98 -8.10
CA ILE A 351 -18.32 -2.24 -8.70
C ILE A 351 -18.94 -3.44 -7.99
N GLU A 352 -18.87 -3.47 -6.66
CA GLU A 352 -19.45 -4.56 -5.88
C GLU A 352 -20.97 -4.66 -6.05
N THR A 353 -21.67 -3.52 -6.04
CA THR A 353 -23.12 -3.49 -6.19
C THR A 353 -23.56 -3.95 -7.59
N VAL A 354 -22.83 -3.54 -8.62
CA VAL A 354 -23.10 -3.99 -10.00
C VAL A 354 -22.78 -5.47 -10.15
N ALA A 355 -21.66 -5.95 -9.60
CA ALA A 355 -21.29 -7.36 -9.64
C ALA A 355 -22.39 -8.25 -9.03
N ASP A 356 -22.93 -7.85 -7.87
CA ASP A 356 -23.99 -8.56 -7.18
C ASP A 356 -25.32 -8.50 -7.96
N LYS A 357 -25.75 -7.31 -8.43
CA LYS A 357 -27.03 -7.12 -9.14
C LYS A 357 -27.06 -7.78 -10.52
N ALA A 358 -25.97 -7.68 -11.27
CA ALA A 358 -25.88 -8.23 -12.61
C ALA A 358 -25.41 -9.70 -12.64
N GLY A 359 -24.98 -10.25 -11.50
CA GLY A 359 -24.47 -11.63 -11.42
C GLY A 359 -23.19 -11.86 -12.20
N VAL A 360 -22.34 -10.83 -12.30
CA VAL A 360 -21.08 -10.85 -13.09
C VAL A 360 -19.82 -11.00 -12.25
N ALA A 361 -19.95 -11.42 -11.00
CA ALA A 361 -18.80 -11.74 -10.15
C ALA A 361 -17.94 -12.85 -10.78
N ALA A 362 -16.66 -12.88 -10.41
CA ALA A 362 -15.74 -13.92 -10.88
C ALA A 362 -16.21 -15.31 -10.48
N THR A 363 -16.30 -16.21 -11.47
CA THR A 363 -16.59 -17.63 -11.23
C THR A 363 -15.29 -18.41 -11.01
N ALA A 364 -15.40 -19.57 -10.36
CA ALA A 364 -14.25 -20.47 -10.17
C ALA A 364 -13.60 -20.89 -11.50
N ASP A 365 -14.42 -21.04 -12.56
CA ASP A 365 -13.97 -21.38 -13.90
C ASP A 365 -13.18 -20.21 -14.53
N ALA A 366 -13.67 -18.98 -14.39
CA ALA A 366 -12.96 -17.78 -14.87
C ALA A 366 -11.61 -17.60 -14.18
N VAL A 367 -11.56 -17.82 -12.87
CA VAL A 367 -10.31 -17.79 -12.10
C VAL A 367 -9.35 -18.86 -12.60
N SER A 368 -9.83 -20.09 -12.80
CA SER A 368 -9.03 -21.20 -13.31
C SER A 368 -8.50 -20.93 -14.72
N ALA A 369 -9.33 -20.37 -15.61
CA ALA A 369 -8.92 -19.98 -16.95
C ALA A 369 -7.82 -18.90 -16.93
N ARG A 370 -7.97 -17.88 -16.09
CA ARG A 370 -6.95 -16.82 -15.95
C ARG A 370 -5.63 -17.38 -15.39
N ILE A 371 -5.68 -18.31 -14.43
CA ILE A 371 -4.49 -18.98 -13.91
C ILE A 371 -3.81 -19.79 -15.02
N ALA A 372 -4.57 -20.51 -15.86
CA ALA A 372 -4.01 -21.27 -16.98
C ALA A 372 -3.34 -20.36 -18.03
N GLU A 373 -3.93 -19.19 -18.30
CA GLU A 373 -3.33 -18.19 -19.20
C GLU A 373 -1.99 -17.66 -18.65
N VAL A 374 -1.94 -17.31 -17.35
CA VAL A 374 -0.71 -16.87 -16.69
C VAL A 374 0.35 -17.97 -16.70
N ALA A 375 -0.04 -19.21 -16.41
CA ALA A 375 0.83 -20.38 -16.41
C ALA A 375 1.46 -20.60 -17.79
N LYS A 376 0.64 -20.52 -18.85
CA LYS A 376 1.12 -20.64 -20.25
C LYS A 376 2.16 -19.57 -20.59
N ARG A 377 1.93 -18.31 -20.18
CA ARG A 377 2.89 -17.22 -20.42
C ARG A 377 4.20 -17.37 -19.67
N ARG A 378 4.18 -18.00 -18.48
CA ARG A 378 5.36 -18.23 -17.65
C ARG A 378 6.07 -19.56 -17.92
N GLY A 379 5.48 -20.44 -18.71
CA GLY A 379 5.99 -21.79 -18.90
C GLY A 379 5.86 -22.68 -17.64
N GLU A 380 4.90 -22.36 -16.75
CA GLU A 380 4.65 -23.05 -15.49
C GLU A 380 3.38 -23.92 -15.58
N SER A 381 3.17 -24.82 -14.61
CA SER A 381 1.89 -25.51 -14.49
C SER A 381 0.82 -24.64 -13.82
N PRO A 382 -0.47 -24.76 -14.20
CA PRO A 382 -1.55 -24.03 -13.53
C PRO A 382 -1.62 -24.29 -12.02
N ALA A 383 -1.30 -25.50 -11.57
CA ALA A 383 -1.27 -25.86 -10.17
C ALA A 383 -0.16 -25.12 -9.40
N ALA A 384 1.03 -24.95 -9.99
CA ALA A 384 2.11 -24.20 -9.39
C ALA A 384 1.77 -22.70 -9.24
N VAL A 385 1.17 -22.09 -10.29
CA VAL A 385 0.74 -20.70 -10.25
C VAL A 385 -0.35 -20.49 -9.20
N ARG A 386 -1.34 -21.40 -9.11
CA ARG A 386 -2.39 -21.34 -8.07
C ARG A 386 -1.80 -21.39 -6.67
N ALA A 387 -0.93 -22.37 -6.40
CA ALA A 387 -0.28 -22.53 -5.09
C ALA A 387 0.56 -21.30 -4.71
N ALA A 388 1.24 -20.68 -5.68
CA ALA A 388 2.00 -19.45 -5.46
C ALA A 388 1.08 -18.27 -5.08
N LEU A 389 -0.06 -18.13 -5.77
CA LEU A 389 -1.05 -17.09 -5.47
C LEU A 389 -1.70 -17.30 -4.10
N GLU A 390 -2.04 -18.54 -3.74
CA GLU A 390 -2.60 -18.89 -2.43
C GLU A 390 -1.59 -18.61 -1.30
N LYS A 391 -0.34 -19.04 -1.48
CA LYS A 391 0.75 -18.79 -0.51
C LYS A 391 1.01 -17.29 -0.31
N ALA A 392 0.90 -16.50 -1.37
CA ALA A 392 1.06 -15.05 -1.32
C ALA A 392 -0.21 -14.30 -0.87
N GLY A 393 -1.34 -14.99 -0.62
CA GLY A 393 -2.64 -14.39 -0.30
C GLY A 393 -3.28 -13.60 -1.43
N ARG A 394 -2.80 -13.75 -2.69
CA ARG A 394 -3.19 -12.95 -3.85
C ARG A 394 -4.33 -13.55 -4.70
N LEU A 395 -4.88 -14.69 -4.32
CA LEU A 395 -5.97 -15.30 -5.06
C LEU A 395 -7.21 -14.41 -5.06
N ARG A 396 -7.53 -13.77 -3.92
CA ARG A 396 -8.63 -12.80 -3.80
C ARG A 396 -8.43 -11.54 -4.65
N GLU A 397 -7.20 -11.11 -4.83
CA GLU A 397 -6.88 -9.99 -5.74
C GLU A 397 -7.20 -10.36 -7.19
N LEU A 398 -6.86 -11.59 -7.59
CA LEU A 398 -7.18 -12.11 -8.93
C LEU A 398 -8.70 -12.21 -9.15
N GLU A 399 -9.45 -12.75 -8.20
CA GLU A 399 -10.92 -12.80 -8.23
C GLU A 399 -11.53 -11.40 -8.36
N ARG A 400 -11.02 -10.44 -7.58
CA ARG A 400 -11.46 -9.04 -7.64
C ARG A 400 -11.16 -8.40 -8.99
N SER A 401 -9.99 -8.64 -9.57
CA SER A 401 -9.60 -8.13 -10.89
C SER A 401 -10.51 -8.68 -11.99
N ILE A 402 -10.84 -9.98 -11.96
CA ILE A 402 -11.76 -10.60 -12.94
C ILE A 402 -13.17 -10.02 -12.76
N THR A 403 -13.65 -9.89 -11.54
CA THR A 403 -14.97 -9.28 -11.25
C THR A 403 -15.02 -7.85 -11.80
N GLU A 404 -14.00 -7.06 -11.58
CA GLU A 404 -13.91 -5.70 -12.08
C GLU A 404 -13.93 -5.64 -13.61
N GLU A 405 -13.17 -6.49 -14.29
CA GLU A 405 -13.19 -6.59 -15.76
C GLU A 405 -14.60 -6.94 -16.29
N ASN A 406 -15.28 -7.90 -15.65
CA ASN A 406 -16.64 -8.28 -16.00
C ASN A 406 -17.64 -7.14 -15.80
N VAL A 407 -17.55 -6.42 -14.68
CA VAL A 407 -18.40 -5.26 -14.38
C VAL A 407 -18.20 -4.17 -15.43
N PHE A 408 -16.94 -3.81 -15.77
CA PHE A 408 -16.69 -2.83 -16.81
C PHE A 408 -17.17 -3.28 -18.18
N THR A 409 -17.02 -4.56 -18.52
CA THR A 409 -17.55 -5.11 -19.76
C THR A 409 -19.09 -4.96 -19.82
N HIS A 410 -19.77 -5.29 -18.73
CA HIS A 410 -21.22 -5.13 -18.61
C HIS A 410 -21.67 -3.67 -18.72
N LEU A 411 -21.03 -2.75 -17.97
CA LEU A 411 -21.39 -1.33 -17.96
C LEU A 411 -21.08 -0.60 -19.29
N LEU A 412 -19.92 -0.89 -19.88
CA LEU A 412 -19.54 -0.33 -21.19
C LEU A 412 -20.46 -0.83 -22.30
N GLY A 413 -20.92 -2.09 -22.23
CA GLY A 413 -21.92 -2.64 -23.17
C GLY A 413 -23.27 -1.93 -23.11
N GLN A 414 -23.59 -1.23 -22.02
CA GLN A 414 -24.81 -0.43 -21.85
C GLN A 414 -24.60 1.07 -22.11
N SER A 415 -23.40 1.49 -22.51
CA SER A 415 -23.01 2.89 -22.74
C SER A 415 -22.41 3.06 -24.12
N THR A 416 -22.30 4.29 -24.61
CA THR A 416 -21.69 4.60 -25.90
C THR A 416 -20.29 5.17 -25.66
N VAL A 417 -19.28 4.52 -26.25
CA VAL A 417 -17.90 5.02 -26.24
C VAL A 417 -17.56 5.53 -27.63
N GLU A 418 -17.27 6.80 -27.75
CA GLU A 418 -16.89 7.46 -29.02
C GLU A 418 -15.40 7.79 -28.99
N ASP A 419 -14.69 7.47 -30.08
CA ASP A 419 -13.31 7.88 -30.24
C ASP A 419 -13.26 9.39 -30.57
N ALA A 420 -12.58 10.14 -29.73
CA ALA A 420 -12.42 11.58 -29.84
C ALA A 420 -10.96 11.96 -30.09
N PRO A 421 -10.68 13.07 -30.77
CA PRO A 421 -9.30 13.51 -30.99
C PRO A 421 -8.57 13.70 -29.64
N PRO A 422 -7.25 13.48 -29.63
CA PRO A 422 -6.46 13.66 -28.42
C PRO A 422 -6.56 15.10 -27.93
N THR A 423 -6.56 15.28 -26.62
CA THR A 423 -6.39 16.61 -26.02
C THR A 423 -4.98 17.10 -26.33
N ARG A 424 -4.85 18.33 -26.81
CA ARG A 424 -3.56 19.00 -27.05
C ARG A 424 -2.81 19.22 -25.75
#